data_b1ad25b2e52d721e7dfb80aa06a6e4b1
#
_entry.id   b1ad25b2e52d721e7dfb80aa06a6e4b1
#
_cell.length_a   1.000
_cell.length_b   1.000
_cell.length_c   1.000
_cell.angle_alpha   90.00
_cell.angle_beta   90.00
_cell.angle_gamma   90.00
#
_symmetry.space_group_name_H-M   'P 1'
#
loop_
_entity.id
_entity.type
_entity.pdbx_description
1 polymer ?
#
loop_
_entity_poly.entity_id
_entity_poly.type
_entity_poly.pdbx_seq_one_letter_code
_entity_poly.pdbx_strand_id
1 'polypeptide(L)'
;HVLSHGLHYASAVFEGERVYNGRIFKSVEHTERLHKSAETVGYAIPYSTEVIEKAKADVVKSMGFQDGYVRPIAWRGTEMMGVSAQNNTIHLAITAWEWPSYFDPEAKTKGIKMELSRWRRPAPDTAPTQSKASGLYQICTMAKHEAEAAGMHDALMLDYRGLVAEATGANI
;
A
#
# COMPACT_ATOMS: atom_id res chain seq x y z
N HIS A 1 1.42 18.62 -2.01
CA HIS A 1 1.20 19.88 -1.30
C HIS A 1 0.63 19.62 0.09
N VAL A 2 0.97 20.46 1.08
CA VAL A 2 0.51 20.26 2.49
C VAL A 2 -1.01 20.31 2.64
N LEU A 3 -1.72 20.98 1.74
CA LEU A 3 -3.20 21.02 1.72
C LEU A 3 -3.86 19.89 0.94
N SER A 4 -3.11 18.86 0.51
CA SER A 4 -3.71 17.72 -0.17
C SER A 4 -4.71 17.01 0.74
N HIS A 5 -5.92 16.80 0.24
CA HIS A 5 -6.97 16.08 0.95
C HIS A 5 -6.53 14.65 1.33
N GLY A 6 -5.75 14.01 0.45
CA GLY A 6 -5.14 12.72 0.74
C GLY A 6 -4.26 12.71 1.99
N LEU A 7 -3.57 13.82 2.29
CA LEU A 7 -2.73 13.95 3.48
C LEU A 7 -3.57 14.10 4.77
N HIS A 8 -4.65 14.89 4.71
CA HIS A 8 -5.46 15.21 5.90
C HIS A 8 -6.53 14.16 6.22
N TYR A 9 -7.15 13.58 5.19
CA TYR A 9 -8.28 12.66 5.32
C TYR A 9 -7.98 11.26 4.78
N ALA A 10 -6.70 10.97 4.49
CA ALA A 10 -6.24 9.68 3.98
C ALA A 10 -7.00 9.20 2.72
N SER A 11 -7.53 10.12 1.90
CA SER A 11 -8.20 9.82 0.63
C SER A 11 -7.18 9.50 -0.46
N ALA A 12 -6.42 8.45 -0.23
CA ALA A 12 -5.40 7.93 -1.11
C ALA A 12 -5.45 6.40 -1.13
N VAL A 13 -5.15 5.83 -2.29
CA VAL A 13 -4.96 4.39 -2.49
C VAL A 13 -3.61 4.14 -3.13
N PHE A 14 -3.01 2.99 -2.86
CA PHE A 14 -1.71 2.68 -3.41
C PHE A 14 -1.52 1.19 -3.70
N GLU A 15 -0.52 0.87 -4.48
CA GLU A 15 -0.05 -0.49 -4.69
C GLU A 15 1.40 -0.65 -4.28
N GLY A 16 1.80 -1.89 -4.10
CA GLY A 16 3.15 -2.27 -3.79
C GLY A 16 3.54 -3.49 -4.61
N GLU A 17 4.47 -3.30 -5.54
CA GLU A 17 4.80 -4.28 -6.56
C GLU A 17 6.29 -4.60 -6.52
N ARG A 18 6.61 -5.89 -6.44
CA ARG A 18 8.01 -6.32 -6.52
C ARG A 18 8.49 -6.34 -7.97
N VAL A 19 9.74 -5.95 -8.15
CA VAL A 19 10.47 -6.10 -9.40
C VAL A 19 11.49 -7.19 -9.23
N TYR A 20 11.53 -8.12 -10.17
CA TYR A 20 12.51 -9.20 -10.24
C TYR A 20 13.11 -9.26 -11.65
N ASN A 21 14.42 -9.21 -11.76
CA ASN A 21 15.12 -9.18 -13.04
C ASN A 21 14.57 -8.12 -14.02
N GLY A 22 14.31 -6.92 -13.51
CA GLY A 22 13.77 -5.79 -14.27
C GLY A 22 12.29 -5.91 -14.69
N ARG A 23 11.58 -6.92 -14.20
CA ARG A 23 10.15 -7.15 -14.49
C ARG A 23 9.29 -6.98 -13.25
N ILE A 24 8.22 -6.20 -13.37
CA ILE A 24 7.24 -6.01 -12.31
C ILE A 24 6.38 -7.29 -12.21
N PHE A 25 6.35 -7.88 -11.03
CA PHE A 25 5.57 -9.10 -10.78
C PHE A 25 4.09 -8.75 -10.66
N LYS A 26 3.23 -9.45 -11.42
CA LYS A 26 1.77 -9.28 -11.37
C LYS A 26 1.29 -7.84 -11.63
N SER A 27 1.98 -7.13 -12.53
CA SER A 27 1.80 -5.70 -12.76
C SER A 27 0.35 -5.33 -13.09
N VAL A 28 -0.27 -6.03 -14.05
CA VAL A 28 -1.64 -5.75 -14.50
C VAL A 28 -2.65 -5.95 -13.36
N GLU A 29 -2.55 -7.06 -12.63
CA GLU A 29 -3.45 -7.37 -11.52
C GLU A 29 -3.34 -6.33 -10.39
N HIS A 30 -2.15 -5.78 -10.16
CA HIS A 30 -1.94 -4.67 -9.23
C HIS A 30 -2.59 -3.38 -9.72
N THR A 31 -2.47 -3.05 -11.00
CA THR A 31 -3.13 -1.85 -11.57
C THR A 31 -4.65 -1.96 -11.53
N GLU A 32 -5.20 -3.13 -11.87
CA GLU A 32 -6.63 -3.39 -11.73
C GLU A 32 -7.11 -3.22 -10.28
N ARG A 33 -6.33 -3.72 -9.30
CA ARG A 33 -6.65 -3.53 -7.88
C ARG A 33 -6.50 -2.07 -7.44
N LEU A 34 -5.56 -1.32 -7.99
CA LEU A 34 -5.44 0.12 -7.75
C LEU A 34 -6.70 0.87 -8.15
N HIS A 35 -7.22 0.60 -9.36
CA HIS A 35 -8.50 1.16 -9.84
C HIS A 35 -9.66 0.78 -8.93
N LYS A 36 -9.81 -0.51 -8.62
CA LYS A 36 -10.87 -1.00 -7.72
C LYS A 36 -10.78 -0.39 -6.33
N SER A 37 -9.57 -0.20 -5.82
CA SER A 37 -9.33 0.47 -4.53
C SER A 37 -9.80 1.93 -4.56
N ALA A 38 -9.52 2.66 -5.64
CA ALA A 38 -9.94 4.04 -5.83
C ALA A 38 -11.47 4.15 -5.91
N GLU A 39 -12.12 3.28 -6.70
CA GLU A 39 -13.58 3.20 -6.79
C GLU A 39 -14.23 2.94 -5.42
N THR A 40 -13.67 2.03 -4.63
CA THR A 40 -14.15 1.71 -3.28
C THR A 40 -14.12 2.92 -2.35
N VAL A 41 -13.16 3.83 -2.49
CA VAL A 41 -13.07 5.07 -1.71
C VAL A 41 -13.65 6.29 -2.46
N GLY A 42 -14.44 6.05 -3.50
CA GLY A 42 -15.32 7.03 -4.13
C GLY A 42 -14.67 7.94 -5.16
N TYR A 43 -13.65 7.48 -5.91
CA TYR A 43 -13.12 8.23 -7.06
C TYR A 43 -12.55 7.31 -8.14
N ALA A 44 -12.50 7.81 -9.38
CA ALA A 44 -11.86 7.15 -10.51
C ALA A 44 -10.46 7.73 -10.76
N ILE A 45 -9.49 6.89 -11.08
CA ILE A 45 -8.17 7.33 -11.54
C ILE A 45 -8.31 7.70 -13.03
N PRO A 46 -7.89 8.93 -13.45
CA PRO A 46 -8.15 9.43 -14.80
C PRO A 46 -7.16 8.91 -15.88
N TYR A 47 -6.59 7.74 -15.66
CA TYR A 47 -5.64 7.09 -16.56
C TYR A 47 -6.04 5.63 -16.75
N SER A 48 -5.95 5.11 -17.99
CA SER A 48 -6.23 3.71 -18.25
C SER A 48 -5.15 2.77 -17.70
N THR A 49 -5.48 1.49 -17.58
CA THR A 49 -4.52 0.45 -17.18
C THR A 49 -3.28 0.46 -18.06
N GLU A 50 -3.43 0.59 -19.38
CA GLU A 50 -2.32 0.57 -20.33
C GLU A 50 -1.38 1.76 -20.12
N VAL A 51 -1.92 2.94 -19.81
CA VAL A 51 -1.11 4.15 -19.52
C VAL A 51 -0.31 3.95 -18.25
N ILE A 52 -0.92 3.41 -17.21
CA ILE A 52 -0.26 3.15 -15.93
C ILE A 52 0.82 2.07 -16.08
N GLU A 53 0.52 0.98 -16.80
CA GLU A 53 1.48 -0.09 -17.07
C GLU A 53 2.72 0.41 -17.80
N LYS A 54 2.49 1.21 -18.86
CA LYS A 54 3.60 1.84 -19.59
C LYS A 54 4.43 2.74 -18.69
N ALA A 55 3.81 3.58 -17.90
CA ALA A 55 4.50 4.50 -16.98
C ALA A 55 5.31 3.75 -15.92
N LYS A 56 4.78 2.67 -15.35
CA LYS A 56 5.51 1.81 -14.39
C LYS A 56 6.76 1.20 -15.04
N ALA A 57 6.60 0.65 -16.25
CA ALA A 57 7.71 0.05 -16.99
C ALA A 57 8.80 1.09 -17.33
N ASP A 58 8.41 2.28 -17.76
CA ASP A 58 9.31 3.39 -18.06
C ASP A 58 10.10 3.85 -16.81
N VAL A 59 9.43 3.94 -15.65
CA VAL A 59 10.07 4.31 -14.37
C VAL A 59 11.10 3.24 -13.97
N VAL A 60 10.74 1.95 -13.98
CA VAL A 60 11.67 0.86 -13.64
C VAL A 60 12.89 0.87 -14.57
N LYS A 61 12.65 1.02 -15.88
CA LYS A 61 13.71 1.09 -16.87
C LYS A 61 14.64 2.29 -16.64
N SER A 62 14.10 3.45 -16.29
CA SER A 62 14.89 4.66 -16.05
C SER A 62 15.76 4.57 -14.80
N MET A 63 15.31 3.81 -13.79
CA MET A 63 16.05 3.60 -12.54
C MET A 63 17.19 2.58 -12.68
N GLY A 64 17.15 1.68 -13.67
CA GLY A 64 18.24 0.78 -14.00
C GLY A 64 18.51 -0.38 -13.03
N PHE A 65 17.69 -0.57 -11.99
CA PHE A 65 17.84 -1.69 -11.07
C PHE A 65 17.20 -2.98 -11.61
N GLN A 66 17.68 -4.13 -11.14
CA GLN A 66 17.14 -5.45 -11.48
C GLN A 66 16.07 -5.92 -10.48
N ASP A 67 16.33 -5.70 -9.20
CA ASP A 67 15.43 -6.08 -8.12
C ASP A 67 15.03 -4.83 -7.31
N GLY A 68 13.74 -4.67 -7.10
CA GLY A 68 13.26 -3.46 -6.47
C GLY A 68 11.77 -3.49 -6.17
N TYR A 69 11.23 -2.32 -6.03
CA TYR A 69 9.85 -2.08 -5.64
C TYR A 69 9.27 -0.91 -6.40
N VAL A 70 8.02 -1.05 -6.84
CA VAL A 70 7.24 0.02 -7.47
C VAL A 70 6.05 0.36 -6.60
N ARG A 71 5.81 1.66 -6.42
CA ARG A 71 4.70 2.20 -5.64
C ARG A 71 3.89 3.19 -6.47
N PRO A 72 2.84 2.74 -7.16
CA PRO A 72 1.81 3.64 -7.64
C PRO A 72 0.95 4.12 -6.47
N ILE A 73 0.61 5.39 -6.46
CA ILE A 73 -0.28 6.01 -5.48
C ILE A 73 -1.19 7.02 -6.16
N ALA A 74 -2.50 6.95 -5.90
CA ALA A 74 -3.47 7.92 -6.35
C ALA A 74 -4.15 8.60 -5.15
N TRP A 75 -4.39 9.92 -5.25
CA TRP A 75 -4.95 10.68 -4.13
C TRP A 75 -5.75 11.90 -4.60
N ARG A 76 -6.67 12.37 -3.74
CA ARG A 76 -7.38 13.64 -3.94
C ARG A 76 -6.47 14.83 -3.66
N GLY A 77 -6.51 15.83 -4.54
CA GLY A 77 -5.71 17.06 -4.50
C GLY A 77 -6.13 18.06 -3.43
N THR A 78 -5.98 19.35 -3.75
CA THR A 78 -5.97 20.45 -2.77
C THR A 78 -7.13 21.43 -2.90
N GLU A 79 -8.04 21.22 -3.84
CA GLU A 79 -9.07 22.19 -4.21
C GLU A 79 -10.09 22.43 -3.09
N MET A 80 -10.38 21.38 -2.29
CA MET A 80 -11.27 21.45 -1.16
C MET A 80 -10.65 20.76 0.06
N MET A 81 -10.61 21.47 1.20
CA MET A 81 -10.06 20.98 2.47
C MET A 81 -11.13 20.46 3.46
N GLY A 82 -12.40 20.51 3.11
CA GLY A 82 -13.47 19.90 3.92
C GLY A 82 -13.50 18.38 3.76
N VAL A 83 -14.29 17.69 4.58
CA VAL A 83 -14.50 16.24 4.46
C VAL A 83 -15.04 15.87 3.08
N SER A 84 -15.93 16.69 2.51
CA SER A 84 -16.41 16.55 1.13
C SER A 84 -15.33 17.07 0.17
N ALA A 85 -14.90 16.22 -0.76
CA ALA A 85 -13.87 16.53 -1.74
C ALA A 85 -14.15 15.86 -3.10
N GLN A 86 -15.43 15.80 -3.49
CA GLN A 86 -15.86 15.11 -4.71
C GLN A 86 -15.29 15.73 -5.99
N ASN A 87 -15.07 17.06 -5.99
CA ASN A 87 -14.55 17.81 -7.14
C ASN A 87 -13.03 18.00 -7.12
N ASN A 88 -12.33 17.40 -6.15
CA ASN A 88 -10.87 17.50 -6.11
C ASN A 88 -10.24 16.71 -7.26
N THR A 89 -9.22 17.29 -7.86
CA THR A 89 -8.40 16.62 -8.88
C THR A 89 -7.80 15.34 -8.32
N ILE A 90 -7.88 14.26 -9.09
CA ILE A 90 -7.22 13.01 -8.73
C ILE A 90 -5.81 13.01 -9.33
N HIS A 91 -4.83 12.91 -8.46
CA HIS A 91 -3.43 12.80 -8.83
C HIS A 91 -2.98 11.34 -8.81
N LEU A 92 -2.04 11.01 -9.68
CA LEU A 92 -1.34 9.72 -9.68
C LEU A 92 0.17 9.98 -9.70
N ALA A 93 0.91 9.29 -8.86
CA ALA A 93 2.36 9.23 -8.93
C ALA A 93 2.82 7.77 -8.96
N ILE A 94 3.92 7.52 -9.67
CA ILE A 94 4.57 6.22 -9.70
C ILE A 94 6.01 6.44 -9.25
N THR A 95 6.40 5.77 -8.18
CA THR A 95 7.76 5.79 -7.66
C THR A 95 8.35 4.40 -7.70
N ALA A 96 9.66 4.29 -7.90
CA ALA A 96 10.36 3.02 -7.85
C ALA A 96 11.73 3.21 -7.19
N TRP A 97 12.20 2.18 -6.51
CA TRP A 97 13.52 2.18 -5.89
C TRP A 97 14.06 0.76 -5.76
N GLU A 98 15.35 0.65 -5.69
CA GLU A 98 15.99 -0.60 -5.36
C GLU A 98 15.62 -1.01 -3.94
N TRP A 99 15.09 -2.22 -3.80
CA TRP A 99 14.73 -2.75 -2.50
C TRP A 99 15.22 -4.19 -2.37
N PRO A 100 16.24 -4.41 -1.55
CA PRO A 100 16.68 -5.74 -1.21
C PRO A 100 15.58 -6.51 -0.46
N SER A 101 15.82 -7.76 -0.15
CA SER A 101 14.88 -8.55 0.65
C SER A 101 14.53 -7.85 1.97
N TYR A 102 13.27 -7.91 2.38
CA TYR A 102 12.79 -7.43 3.70
C TYR A 102 13.56 -8.05 4.86
N PHE A 103 13.97 -9.29 4.69
CA PHE A 103 14.66 -10.06 5.71
C PHE A 103 16.00 -10.54 5.17
N ASP A 104 16.95 -10.70 6.06
CA ASP A 104 18.24 -11.29 5.73
C ASP A 104 18.09 -12.75 5.22
N PRO A 105 19.12 -13.33 4.57
CA PRO A 105 19.04 -14.70 4.07
C PRO A 105 18.78 -15.74 5.18
N GLU A 106 19.23 -15.48 6.40
CA GLU A 106 19.05 -16.39 7.52
C GLU A 106 17.58 -16.42 7.98
N ALA A 107 16.91 -15.25 8.01
CA ALA A 107 15.48 -15.16 8.33
C ALA A 107 14.59 -15.86 7.31
N LYS A 108 15.02 -15.96 6.04
CA LYS A 108 14.28 -16.72 5.03
C LYS A 108 14.21 -18.21 5.31
N THR A 109 15.21 -18.77 5.98
CA THR A 109 15.26 -20.21 6.31
C THR A 109 14.79 -20.52 7.71
N LYS A 110 15.06 -19.65 8.67
CA LYS A 110 14.69 -19.82 10.08
C LYS A 110 13.32 -19.27 10.44
N GLY A 111 12.72 -18.45 9.55
CA GLY A 111 11.50 -17.69 9.83
C GLY A 111 11.77 -16.42 10.62
N ILE A 112 10.71 -15.71 10.95
CA ILE A 112 10.74 -14.45 11.70
C ILE A 112 9.97 -14.59 13.01
N LYS A 113 10.34 -13.78 14.00
CA LYS A 113 9.60 -13.66 15.25
C LYS A 113 8.52 -12.59 15.09
N MET A 114 7.30 -12.92 15.47
CA MET A 114 6.17 -12.00 15.39
C MET A 114 5.52 -11.84 16.75
N GLU A 115 5.07 -10.63 17.06
CA GLU A 115 4.21 -10.33 18.20
C GLU A 115 2.75 -10.35 17.78
N LEU A 116 1.86 -10.80 18.65
CA LEU A 116 0.43 -10.66 18.42
C LEU A 116 0.01 -9.20 18.64
N SER A 117 -0.42 -8.52 17.58
CA SER A 117 -0.86 -7.14 17.66
C SER A 117 -2.11 -6.99 18.52
N ARG A 118 -2.16 -5.93 19.33
CA ARG A 118 -3.41 -5.49 19.98
C ARG A 118 -4.40 -4.84 19.00
N TRP A 119 -3.89 -4.32 17.88
CA TRP A 119 -4.71 -3.71 16.84
C TRP A 119 -5.27 -4.79 15.93
N ARG A 120 -6.56 -4.69 15.63
CA ARG A 120 -7.25 -5.62 14.73
C ARG A 120 -7.57 -4.94 13.41
N ARG A 121 -7.61 -5.73 12.33
CA ARG A 121 -8.13 -5.25 11.05
C ARG A 121 -9.62 -4.93 11.20
N PRO A 122 -10.09 -3.77 10.67
CA PRO A 122 -11.46 -3.33 10.86
C PRO A 122 -12.48 -4.26 10.18
N ALA A 123 -13.71 -4.22 10.67
CA ALA A 123 -14.84 -4.90 10.04
C ALA A 123 -15.23 -4.21 8.71
N PRO A 124 -15.85 -4.93 7.76
CA PRO A 124 -16.22 -4.37 6.45
C PRO A 124 -17.19 -3.19 6.50
N ASP A 125 -17.96 -3.06 7.59
CA ASP A 125 -18.92 -1.97 7.83
C ASP A 125 -18.33 -0.80 8.62
N THR A 126 -17.07 -0.92 9.08
CA THR A 126 -16.39 0.14 9.86
C THR A 126 -15.30 0.87 9.08
N ALA A 127 -14.85 0.30 7.96
CA ALA A 127 -13.85 0.88 7.10
C ALA A 127 -13.90 0.24 5.69
N PRO A 128 -13.34 0.89 4.64
CA PRO A 128 -13.36 0.36 3.27
C PRO A 128 -12.31 -0.78 3.10
N THR A 129 -12.52 -1.91 3.78
CA THR A 129 -11.55 -3.02 3.88
C THR A 129 -11.24 -3.71 2.55
N GLN A 130 -12.07 -3.51 1.52
CA GLN A 130 -11.86 -4.02 0.16
C GLN A 130 -10.90 -3.13 -0.66
N SER A 131 -10.46 -2.01 -0.09
CA SER A 131 -9.54 -1.06 -0.72
C SER A 131 -8.16 -1.12 -0.08
N LYS A 132 -7.11 -1.00 -0.90
CA LYS A 132 -5.76 -0.73 -0.39
C LYS A 132 -5.59 0.77 -0.12
N ALA A 133 -6.44 1.28 0.80
CA ALA A 133 -6.49 2.67 1.19
C ALA A 133 -5.43 3.02 2.25
N SER A 134 -4.79 4.16 2.10
CA SER A 134 -3.72 4.63 3.00
C SER A 134 -4.15 4.71 4.46
N GLY A 135 -5.40 5.11 4.72
CA GLY A 135 -5.95 5.21 6.07
C GLY A 135 -6.02 3.89 6.85
N LEU A 136 -6.02 2.75 6.16
CA LEU A 136 -6.01 1.44 6.80
C LEU A 136 -4.63 1.02 7.32
N TYR A 137 -3.56 1.75 6.95
CA TYR A 137 -2.19 1.40 7.29
C TYR A 137 -1.67 2.06 8.57
N GLN A 138 -2.42 2.99 9.16
CA GLN A 138 -2.02 3.60 10.43
C GLN A 138 -1.88 2.55 11.53
N ILE A 139 -2.86 1.65 11.68
CA ILE A 139 -2.79 0.55 12.65
C ILE A 139 -1.67 -0.44 12.35
N CYS A 140 -1.35 -0.66 11.07
CA CYS A 140 -0.21 -1.50 10.69
C CYS A 140 1.12 -0.87 11.15
N THR A 141 1.29 0.45 10.93
CA THR A 141 2.47 1.19 11.38
C THR A 141 2.62 1.12 12.91
N MET A 142 1.53 1.34 13.65
CA MET A 142 1.54 1.27 15.11
C MET A 142 1.89 -0.14 15.61
N ALA A 143 1.27 -1.17 15.03
CA ALA A 143 1.56 -2.56 15.37
C ALA A 143 3.02 -2.93 15.06
N LYS A 144 3.56 -2.47 13.93
CA LYS A 144 4.95 -2.69 13.55
C LYS A 144 5.92 -2.07 14.55
N HIS A 145 5.69 -0.82 14.93
CA HIS A 145 6.55 -0.12 15.91
C HIS A 145 6.51 -0.79 17.28
N GLU A 146 5.34 -1.27 17.74
CA GLU A 146 5.21 -2.00 19.00
C GLU A 146 6.01 -3.32 18.95
N ALA A 147 5.89 -4.08 17.87
CA ALA A 147 6.63 -5.33 17.68
C ALA A 147 8.15 -5.11 17.64
N GLU A 148 8.61 -4.10 16.91
CA GLU A 148 10.03 -3.74 16.84
C GLU A 148 10.58 -3.31 18.20
N ALA A 149 9.82 -2.54 18.99
CA ALA A 149 10.18 -2.14 20.34
C ALA A 149 10.29 -3.35 21.29
N ALA A 150 9.52 -4.42 21.04
CA ALA A 150 9.58 -5.70 21.76
C ALA A 150 10.67 -6.66 21.24
N GLY A 151 11.49 -6.24 20.27
CA GLY A 151 12.55 -7.08 19.68
C GLY A 151 12.03 -8.14 18.69
N MET A 152 10.83 -7.97 18.17
CA MET A 152 10.23 -8.83 17.14
C MET A 152 10.46 -8.24 15.75
N HIS A 153 10.33 -9.09 14.71
CA HIS A 153 10.53 -8.66 13.33
C HIS A 153 9.27 -8.03 12.72
N ASP A 154 8.07 -8.47 13.13
CA ASP A 154 6.79 -7.96 12.65
C ASP A 154 5.68 -8.26 13.65
N ALA A 155 4.45 -7.83 13.37
CA ALA A 155 3.27 -8.18 14.16
C ALA A 155 2.28 -9.02 13.35
N LEU A 156 1.69 -10.00 14.01
CA LEU A 156 0.55 -10.78 13.52
C LEU A 156 -0.72 -10.01 13.86
N MET A 157 -1.49 -9.65 12.84
CA MET A 157 -2.75 -8.94 13.00
C MET A 157 -3.93 -9.90 12.86
N LEU A 158 -4.87 -9.80 13.78
CA LEU A 158 -6.14 -10.50 13.70
C LEU A 158 -7.20 -9.61 13.03
N ASP A 159 -8.22 -10.22 12.44
CA ASP A 159 -9.42 -9.52 12.02
C ASP A 159 -10.31 -9.16 13.22
N TYR A 160 -11.40 -8.43 12.95
CA TYR A 160 -12.38 -8.01 13.97
C TYR A 160 -13.03 -9.20 14.72
N ARG A 161 -13.04 -10.40 14.13
CA ARG A 161 -13.57 -11.64 14.73
C ARG A 161 -12.53 -12.38 15.58
N GLY A 162 -11.25 -12.00 15.48
CA GLY A 162 -10.14 -12.67 16.15
C GLY A 162 -9.48 -13.80 15.33
N LEU A 163 -9.76 -13.86 14.04
CA LEU A 163 -9.09 -14.78 13.13
C LEU A 163 -7.80 -14.16 12.57
N VAL A 164 -6.82 -15.00 12.25
CA VAL A 164 -5.58 -14.54 11.60
C VAL A 164 -5.92 -13.85 10.29
N ALA A 165 -5.44 -12.63 10.11
CA ALA A 165 -5.65 -11.84 8.91
C ALA A 165 -4.37 -11.71 8.07
N GLU A 166 -3.36 -11.05 8.60
CA GLU A 166 -2.11 -10.75 7.87
C GLU A 166 -1.01 -10.28 8.84
N ALA A 167 0.22 -10.10 8.35
CA ALA A 167 1.24 -9.31 9.04
C ALA A 167 0.99 -7.80 8.77
N THR A 168 1.84 -6.91 9.32
CA THR A 168 1.64 -5.47 9.13
C THR A 168 1.80 -4.99 7.68
N GLY A 169 2.59 -5.68 6.89
CA GLY A 169 2.85 -5.35 5.48
C GLY A 169 3.06 -6.57 4.57
N ALA A 170 2.71 -7.78 5.03
CA ALA A 170 2.88 -9.02 4.28
C ALA A 170 1.72 -9.98 4.53
N ASN A 171 1.46 -10.82 3.54
CA ASN A 171 0.53 -11.95 3.69
C ASN A 171 1.14 -13.04 4.58
N ILE A 172 0.27 -13.87 5.17
CA ILE A 172 0.60 -15.06 5.97
C ILE A 172 -0.04 -16.27 5.33
#